data_17b26067c35ff578e589becf1b8a00d0
#
_entry.id   17b26067c35ff578e589becf1b8a00d0
#
_cell.length_a   1.000
_cell.length_b   1.000
_cell.length_c   1.000
_cell.angle_alpha   90.00
_cell.angle_beta   90.00
_cell.angle_gamma   90.00
#
_symmetry.space_group_name_H-M   'P 1'
#
loop_
_entity.id
_entity.type
_entity.pdbx_description
1 polymer ?
#
loop_
_entity_poly.entity_id
_entity_poly.type
_entity_poly.pdbx_seq_one_letter_code
_entity_poly.pdbx_strand_id
1 'polypeptide(L)'
;MENNQKKPEVLAPASSLEVLKTAVYYGADAVYIGGEMYGLRAKAKNFSKEDMAEGIRFAHEHGKKVYVTANITAHDRDLEGVQKYFEELKEIDPDALIISDPGVFQIATEICPEIDIHISTQANNVNYRTFQFWHKLGATRVVTARELSIKEIADIDAHIPEDLEIETFVHGAMCISYSGRCLLSNYFTGRDANLGACTHPCRWKYYIMEENRPGEYLPVEENERGTYIFNSKDLCMIEHIPELVEAGVDSFKIEGRMKTALYVAVVARTYRQAVDDYFEDPEKYKKNIPYYQAEIAKCTYRQFTTGFFFGKPTHETQIYDNNTYQKGAVYLGQVKEVTEDGYVVFYQKNKFRVGDTIEIMKKNGENQTVSVLQMLNEDGEKTDSCPHPGEKICMKVDGVVCAGEIMRGIER
;
A
#
# COMPACT_ATOMS: atom_id res chain seq x y z
N MET A 1 27.42 16.87 -10.57
CA MET A 1 26.91 17.52 -9.35
C MET A 1 26.53 16.37 -8.43
N GLU A 2 27.21 16.21 -7.31
CA GLU A 2 26.80 15.22 -6.31
C GLU A 2 25.39 15.61 -5.85
N ASN A 3 24.44 14.72 -6.05
CA ASN A 3 23.05 14.91 -5.64
C ASN A 3 23.02 14.81 -4.10
N ASN A 4 23.06 15.94 -3.42
CA ASN A 4 23.11 16.01 -1.95
C ASN A 4 21.73 15.74 -1.32
N GLN A 5 20.78 15.26 -2.13
CA GLN A 5 19.41 14.94 -1.69
C GLN A 5 19.38 13.59 -0.98
N LYS A 6 18.65 13.51 0.10
CA LYS A 6 18.40 12.25 0.85
C LYS A 6 17.57 11.31 -0.02
N LYS A 7 18.01 10.06 -0.11
CA LYS A 7 17.28 9.02 -0.82
C LYS A 7 16.00 8.67 -0.07
N PRO A 8 14.81 8.82 -0.69
CA PRO A 8 13.55 8.60 0.01
C PRO A 8 13.34 7.14 0.38
N GLU A 9 12.67 6.94 1.51
CA GLU A 9 12.18 5.66 2.00
C GLU A 9 11.03 5.17 1.13
N VAL A 10 10.99 3.88 0.81
CA VAL A 10 9.83 3.21 0.23
C VAL A 10 9.06 2.52 1.34
N LEU A 11 7.90 3.06 1.69
CA LEU A 11 7.04 2.60 2.78
C LEU A 11 5.88 1.76 2.24
N ALA A 12 5.92 0.46 2.50
CA ALA A 12 4.93 -0.50 2.02
C ALA A 12 3.87 -0.85 3.07
N PRO A 13 2.63 -1.17 2.66
CA PRO A 13 1.59 -1.67 3.55
C PRO A 13 1.73 -3.17 3.81
N ALA A 14 1.29 -3.65 4.99
CA ALA A 14 1.08 -5.06 5.19
C ALA A 14 -0.23 -5.37 5.95
N SER A 15 -0.90 -6.45 5.53
CA SER A 15 -2.15 -6.96 6.12
C SER A 15 -1.93 -8.20 6.98
N SER A 16 -0.75 -8.79 6.94
CA SER A 16 -0.38 -9.99 7.68
C SER A 16 1.14 -10.12 7.76
N LEU A 17 1.62 -10.97 8.64
CA LEU A 17 3.04 -11.29 8.79
C LEU A 17 3.66 -11.79 7.46
N GLU A 18 2.92 -12.60 6.67
CA GLU A 18 3.37 -13.05 5.33
C GLU A 18 3.60 -11.86 4.39
N VAL A 19 2.68 -10.89 4.38
CA VAL A 19 2.79 -9.70 3.52
C VAL A 19 3.90 -8.77 4.00
N LEU A 20 4.11 -8.64 5.30
CA LEU A 20 5.22 -7.86 5.86
C LEU A 20 6.57 -8.46 5.41
N LYS A 21 6.76 -9.76 5.62
CA LYS A 21 7.98 -10.48 5.19
C LYS A 21 8.19 -10.34 3.67
N THR A 22 7.11 -10.37 2.90
CA THR A 22 7.16 -10.15 1.44
C THR A 22 7.58 -8.72 1.10
N ALA A 23 7.05 -7.70 1.76
CA ALA A 23 7.42 -6.31 1.54
C ALA A 23 8.92 -6.07 1.78
N VAL A 24 9.42 -6.58 2.91
CA VAL A 24 10.85 -6.51 3.27
C VAL A 24 11.72 -7.25 2.24
N TYR A 25 11.32 -8.46 1.86
CA TYR A 25 12.04 -9.26 0.84
C TYR A 25 12.17 -8.52 -0.49
N TYR A 26 11.11 -7.83 -0.92
CA TYR A 26 11.06 -7.09 -2.19
C TYR A 26 11.48 -5.62 -2.09
N GLY A 27 12.20 -5.23 -1.04
CA GLY A 27 12.96 -4.00 -0.98
C GLY A 27 12.25 -2.80 -0.38
N ALA A 28 11.13 -2.99 0.32
CA ALA A 28 10.61 -1.93 1.18
C ALA A 28 11.64 -1.55 2.24
N ASP A 29 11.79 -0.25 2.52
CA ASP A 29 12.67 0.26 3.57
C ASP A 29 11.96 0.28 4.92
N ALA A 30 10.64 0.48 4.87
CA ALA A 30 9.78 0.38 6.02
C ALA A 30 8.43 -0.26 5.65
N VAL A 31 7.75 -0.81 6.66
CA VAL A 31 6.43 -1.42 6.50
C VAL A 31 5.47 -0.83 7.53
N TYR A 32 4.28 -0.38 7.11
CA TYR A 32 3.27 0.04 8.07
C TYR A 32 2.17 -1.02 8.21
N ILE A 33 1.81 -1.29 9.46
CA ILE A 33 0.85 -2.31 9.88
C ILE A 33 -0.23 -1.74 10.78
N GLY A 34 -1.27 -2.51 11.07
CA GLY A 34 -2.28 -2.17 12.05
C GLY A 34 -2.55 -3.34 12.97
N GLY A 35 -2.63 -3.04 14.27
CA GLY A 35 -3.10 -3.98 15.27
C GLY A 35 -4.63 -4.19 15.21
N GLU A 36 -5.13 -5.07 16.04
CA GLU A 36 -6.56 -5.40 16.15
C GLU A 36 -7.40 -4.21 16.64
N MET A 37 -6.78 -3.26 17.32
CA MET A 37 -7.42 -2.06 17.88
C MET A 37 -6.81 -0.78 17.30
N TYR A 38 -7.57 0.31 17.34
CA TYR A 38 -7.18 1.70 17.04
C TYR A 38 -6.63 1.96 15.64
N GLY A 39 -6.54 0.95 14.75
CA GLY A 39 -6.17 1.12 13.34
C GLY A 39 -7.40 1.29 12.46
N LEU A 40 -7.29 2.14 11.43
CA LEU A 40 -8.30 2.19 10.36
C LEU A 40 -8.25 0.87 9.58
N ARG A 41 -9.31 0.10 9.64
CA ARG A 41 -9.63 -1.17 8.96
C ARG A 41 -9.88 -2.35 9.90
N ALA A 42 -10.79 -2.11 10.86
CA ALA A 42 -11.27 -3.11 11.83
C ALA A 42 -11.75 -4.46 11.24
N LYS A 43 -11.97 -4.55 9.91
CA LYS A 43 -12.35 -5.79 9.20
C LYS A 43 -11.23 -6.41 8.36
N ALA A 44 -10.03 -5.83 8.36
CA ALA A 44 -8.85 -6.51 7.79
C ALA A 44 -8.42 -7.64 8.73
N LYS A 45 -7.67 -8.61 8.21
CA LYS A 45 -6.80 -9.40 9.06
C LYS A 45 -5.81 -8.42 9.67
N ASN A 46 -6.00 -8.07 10.94
CA ASN A 46 -5.10 -7.23 11.68
C ASN A 46 -4.05 -8.13 12.36
N PHE A 47 -2.90 -7.55 12.66
CA PHE A 47 -1.84 -8.28 13.36
C PHE A 47 -2.23 -8.53 14.81
N SER A 48 -2.09 -9.76 15.29
CA SER A 48 -2.03 -10.04 16.72
C SER A 48 -0.76 -9.41 17.32
N LYS A 49 -0.69 -9.32 18.66
CA LYS A 49 0.52 -8.83 19.34
C LYS A 49 1.74 -9.69 18.97
N GLU A 50 1.57 -11.01 18.93
CA GLU A 50 2.61 -11.98 18.57
C GLU A 50 3.07 -11.79 17.13
N ASP A 51 2.16 -11.64 16.16
CA ASP A 51 2.49 -11.39 14.76
C ASP A 51 3.20 -10.04 14.59
N MET A 52 2.79 -9.00 15.34
CA MET A 52 3.49 -7.70 15.35
C MET A 52 4.91 -7.84 15.85
N ALA A 53 5.10 -8.48 17.02
CA ALA A 53 6.42 -8.69 17.62
C ALA A 53 7.35 -9.49 16.69
N GLU A 54 6.84 -10.55 16.05
CA GLU A 54 7.61 -11.33 15.08
C GLU A 54 7.94 -10.49 13.84
N GLY A 55 6.98 -9.72 13.33
CA GLY A 55 7.17 -8.88 12.15
C GLY A 55 8.20 -7.77 12.38
N ILE A 56 8.15 -7.10 13.53
CA ILE A 56 9.12 -6.06 13.92
C ILE A 56 10.52 -6.67 14.02
N ARG A 57 10.67 -7.76 14.78
CA ARG A 57 11.95 -8.46 14.89
C ARG A 57 12.51 -8.86 13.53
N PHE A 58 11.67 -9.47 12.67
CA PHE A 58 12.08 -9.86 11.32
C PHE A 58 12.54 -8.66 10.49
N ALA A 59 11.83 -7.54 10.54
CA ALA A 59 12.21 -6.31 9.81
C ALA A 59 13.54 -5.76 10.33
N HIS A 60 13.73 -5.68 11.64
CA HIS A 60 14.96 -5.21 12.27
C HIS A 60 16.16 -6.10 11.91
N GLU A 61 16.01 -7.43 11.90
CA GLU A 61 17.05 -8.38 11.44
C GLU A 61 17.49 -8.13 9.99
N HIS A 62 16.63 -7.48 9.18
CA HIS A 62 16.91 -7.09 7.80
C HIS A 62 17.26 -5.60 7.64
N GLY A 63 17.46 -4.86 8.76
CA GLY A 63 17.75 -3.42 8.75
C GLY A 63 16.60 -2.56 8.23
N LYS A 64 15.35 -3.01 8.41
CA LYS A 64 14.12 -2.34 7.99
C LYS A 64 13.27 -1.92 9.18
N LYS A 65 12.39 -0.92 8.96
CA LYS A 65 11.55 -0.32 10.00
C LYS A 65 10.10 -0.80 9.93
N VAL A 66 9.41 -0.74 11.07
CA VAL A 66 7.96 -1.05 11.15
C VAL A 66 7.23 0.06 11.89
N TYR A 67 6.17 0.59 11.26
CA TYR A 67 5.33 1.63 11.82
C TYR A 67 3.94 1.09 12.13
N VAL A 68 3.45 1.33 13.35
CA VAL A 68 2.14 0.83 13.77
C VAL A 68 1.10 1.94 13.72
N THR A 69 -0.03 1.66 13.06
CA THR A 69 -1.13 2.64 12.96
C THR A 69 -2.03 2.62 14.19
N ALA A 70 -2.22 3.80 14.81
CA ALA A 70 -3.23 4.10 15.82
C ALA A 70 -4.00 5.38 15.40
N ASN A 71 -4.55 5.37 14.18
CA ASN A 71 -4.98 6.56 13.46
C ASN A 71 -6.50 6.65 13.22
N ILE A 72 -7.30 6.11 14.12
CA ILE A 72 -8.75 6.36 14.15
C ILE A 72 -9.03 7.81 14.58
N THR A 73 -10.22 8.32 14.26
CA THR A 73 -10.80 9.49 14.93
C THR A 73 -11.45 8.99 16.22
N ALA A 74 -10.76 9.17 17.35
CA ALA A 74 -11.16 8.58 18.61
C ALA A 74 -12.34 9.33 19.24
N HIS A 75 -13.34 8.59 19.76
CA HIS A 75 -14.35 9.08 20.69
C HIS A 75 -13.95 8.74 22.12
N ASP A 76 -14.55 9.39 23.13
CA ASP A 76 -14.20 9.15 24.54
C ASP A 76 -14.20 7.66 24.93
N ARG A 77 -15.16 6.88 24.42
CA ARG A 77 -15.24 5.43 24.61
C ARG A 77 -14.07 4.64 24.00
N ASP A 78 -13.44 5.20 22.96
CA ASP A 78 -12.31 4.57 22.28
C ASP A 78 -11.00 4.85 23.04
N LEU A 79 -10.98 5.89 23.91
CA LEU A 79 -9.83 6.23 24.75
C LEU A 79 -9.65 5.24 25.91
N GLU A 80 -10.73 4.56 26.32
CA GLU A 80 -10.62 3.43 27.25
C GLU A 80 -9.74 2.34 26.61
N GLY A 81 -8.62 2.05 27.20
CA GLY A 81 -7.69 1.03 26.72
C GLY A 81 -6.61 1.52 25.75
N VAL A 82 -6.65 2.75 25.22
CA VAL A 82 -5.55 3.32 24.42
C VAL A 82 -4.24 3.30 25.20
N GLN A 83 -4.27 3.66 26.48
CA GLN A 83 -3.12 3.63 27.35
C GLN A 83 -2.51 2.22 27.39
N LYS A 84 -3.34 1.21 27.72
CA LYS A 84 -2.88 -0.19 27.77
C LYS A 84 -2.34 -0.66 26.42
N TYR A 85 -2.97 -0.27 25.33
CA TYR A 85 -2.48 -0.61 23.98
C TYR A 85 -1.11 -0.02 23.70
N PHE A 86 -0.85 1.22 24.10
CA PHE A 86 0.48 1.82 23.95
C PHE A 86 1.52 1.19 24.89
N GLU A 87 1.15 0.80 26.11
CA GLU A 87 2.02 0.01 26.99
C GLU A 87 2.42 -1.33 26.31
N GLU A 88 1.47 -2.00 25.62
CA GLU A 88 1.74 -3.22 24.88
C GLU A 88 2.62 -2.98 23.64
N LEU A 89 2.43 -1.85 22.92
CA LEU A 89 3.28 -1.48 21.79
C LEU A 89 4.70 -1.14 22.21
N LYS A 90 4.85 -0.46 23.36
CA LYS A 90 6.17 -0.18 23.95
C LYS A 90 6.99 -1.45 24.21
N GLU A 91 6.34 -2.55 24.62
CA GLU A 91 7.01 -3.83 24.84
C GLU A 91 7.57 -4.49 23.57
N ILE A 92 6.94 -4.23 22.42
CA ILE A 92 7.33 -4.81 21.12
C ILE A 92 8.17 -3.88 20.25
N ASP A 93 8.38 -2.64 20.70
CA ASP A 93 9.33 -1.66 20.19
C ASP A 93 9.22 -1.38 18.68
N PRO A 94 8.07 -0.90 18.15
CA PRO A 94 7.99 -0.43 16.78
C PRO A 94 8.79 0.86 16.60
N ASP A 95 9.27 1.11 15.39
CA ASP A 95 10.06 2.32 15.08
C ASP A 95 9.25 3.61 15.15
N ALA A 96 7.93 3.55 14.87
CA ALA A 96 7.05 4.71 15.01
C ALA A 96 5.58 4.33 15.16
N LEU A 97 4.80 5.26 15.73
CA LEU A 97 3.35 5.23 15.78
C LEU A 97 2.76 6.20 14.77
N ILE A 98 1.79 5.76 13.94
CA ILE A 98 1.09 6.63 12.99
C ILE A 98 -0.24 7.05 13.62
N ILE A 99 -0.36 8.31 14.01
CA ILE A 99 -1.48 8.86 14.80
C ILE A 99 -2.13 10.04 14.08
N SER A 100 -3.44 10.24 14.24
CA SER A 100 -4.18 11.37 13.65
C SER A 100 -4.92 12.22 14.66
N ASP A 101 -5.32 11.63 15.77
CA ASP A 101 -6.13 12.27 16.81
C ASP A 101 -5.23 12.94 17.86
N PRO A 102 -5.43 14.25 18.17
CA PRO A 102 -4.59 14.96 19.15
C PRO A 102 -4.65 14.38 20.57
N GLY A 103 -5.79 13.82 20.99
CA GLY A 103 -5.91 13.18 22.30
C GLY A 103 -5.12 11.87 22.37
N VAL A 104 -5.21 11.05 21.32
CA VAL A 104 -4.39 9.83 21.17
C VAL A 104 -2.90 10.18 21.07
N PHE A 105 -2.56 11.27 20.38
CA PHE A 105 -1.18 11.78 20.32
C PHE A 105 -0.61 12.12 21.70
N GLN A 106 -1.39 12.85 22.51
CA GLN A 106 -0.98 13.21 23.87
C GLN A 106 -0.72 11.96 24.71
N ILE A 107 -1.64 10.97 24.69
CA ILE A 107 -1.48 9.72 25.42
C ILE A 107 -0.21 8.98 24.95
N ALA A 108 0.05 8.93 23.64
CA ALA A 108 1.25 8.28 23.11
C ALA A 108 2.52 8.95 23.61
N THR A 109 2.61 10.28 23.60
CA THR A 109 3.78 11.02 24.11
C THR A 109 4.02 10.83 25.61
N GLU A 110 2.96 10.60 26.38
CA GLU A 110 3.07 10.32 27.83
C GLU A 110 3.53 8.87 28.12
N ILE A 111 3.08 7.89 27.32
CA ILE A 111 3.32 6.45 27.55
C ILE A 111 4.57 5.94 26.83
N CYS A 112 4.79 6.38 25.60
CA CYS A 112 5.84 5.92 24.69
C CYS A 112 6.72 7.07 24.18
N PRO A 113 7.31 7.89 25.07
CA PRO A 113 8.11 9.06 24.65
C PRO A 113 9.36 8.68 23.83
N GLU A 114 9.78 7.42 23.87
CA GLU A 114 10.90 6.87 23.12
C GLU A 114 10.54 6.40 21.69
N ILE A 115 9.26 6.26 21.36
CA ILE A 115 8.81 5.82 20.04
C ILE A 115 8.45 7.04 19.20
N ASP A 116 8.99 7.13 17.99
CA ASP A 116 8.70 8.22 17.07
C ASP A 116 7.19 8.31 16.74
N ILE A 117 6.70 9.53 16.55
CA ILE A 117 5.31 9.75 16.14
C ILE A 117 5.24 10.38 14.75
N HIS A 118 4.59 9.69 13.84
CA HIS A 118 4.25 10.14 12.50
C HIS A 118 2.79 10.59 12.45
N ILE A 119 2.54 11.80 11.99
CA ILE A 119 1.16 12.31 11.87
C ILE A 119 0.51 11.77 10.62
N SER A 120 -0.59 11.03 10.80
CA SER A 120 -1.34 10.40 9.69
C SER A 120 -1.94 11.43 8.73
N THR A 121 -2.10 11.04 7.46
CA THR A 121 -2.90 11.77 6.46
C THR A 121 -4.34 12.04 6.92
N GLN A 122 -4.85 11.27 7.88
CA GLN A 122 -6.19 11.46 8.49
C GLN A 122 -6.30 12.77 9.28
N ALA A 123 -5.19 13.39 9.68
CA ALA A 123 -5.16 14.72 10.27
C ALA A 123 -5.35 15.84 9.23
N ASN A 124 -5.35 15.50 7.93
CA ASN A 124 -5.56 16.39 6.78
C ASN A 124 -4.60 17.60 6.76
N ASN A 125 -3.31 17.33 6.86
CA ASN A 125 -2.26 18.34 6.89
C ASN A 125 -2.02 18.90 5.47
N VAL A 126 -2.30 20.21 5.29
CA VAL A 126 -2.30 20.86 3.97
C VAL A 126 -1.45 22.14 3.91
N ASN A 127 -0.75 22.52 4.97
CA ASN A 127 0.08 23.72 5.01
C ASN A 127 1.22 23.61 6.01
N TYR A 128 2.32 24.34 5.78
CA TYR A 128 3.51 24.29 6.61
C TYR A 128 3.29 24.66 8.09
N ARG A 129 2.29 25.53 8.40
CA ARG A 129 1.98 25.87 9.80
C ARG A 129 1.47 24.67 10.59
N THR A 130 0.69 23.80 9.96
CA THR A 130 0.24 22.55 10.58
C THR A 130 1.41 21.60 10.82
N PHE A 131 2.36 21.52 9.87
CA PHE A 131 3.59 20.72 10.03
C PHE A 131 4.44 21.27 11.20
N GLN A 132 4.69 22.57 11.25
CA GLN A 132 5.40 23.23 12.35
C GLN A 132 4.69 23.03 13.70
N PHE A 133 3.36 22.99 13.72
CA PHE A 133 2.58 22.73 14.94
C PHE A 133 2.85 21.33 15.47
N TRP A 134 2.76 20.30 14.62
CA TRP A 134 3.02 18.92 15.01
C TRP A 134 4.48 18.69 15.43
N HIS A 135 5.44 19.29 14.71
CA HIS A 135 6.85 19.22 15.08
C HIS A 135 7.11 19.79 16.48
N LYS A 136 6.52 20.95 16.81
CA LYS A 136 6.64 21.56 18.15
C LYS A 136 6.07 20.67 19.26
N LEU A 137 5.15 19.78 18.95
CA LEU A 137 4.60 18.81 19.88
C LEU A 137 5.42 17.53 19.97
N GLY A 138 6.43 17.34 19.11
CA GLY A 138 7.34 16.19 19.12
C GLY A 138 7.11 15.18 18.00
N ALA A 139 6.28 15.49 16.98
CA ALA A 139 6.19 14.64 15.81
C ALA A 139 7.46 14.72 14.96
N THR A 140 7.97 13.57 14.49
CA THR A 140 9.18 13.47 13.66
C THR A 140 8.88 13.39 12.16
N ARG A 141 7.64 13.06 11.80
CA ARG A 141 7.18 12.97 10.41
C ARG A 141 5.72 13.37 10.28
N VAL A 142 5.38 14.03 9.16
CA VAL A 142 3.98 14.37 8.85
C VAL A 142 3.61 13.85 7.47
N VAL A 143 2.51 13.09 7.41
CA VAL A 143 1.93 12.60 6.14
C VAL A 143 1.06 13.69 5.54
N THR A 144 1.34 14.08 4.31
CA THR A 144 0.55 15.07 3.57
C THR A 144 -0.88 14.59 3.33
N ALA A 145 -1.82 15.52 3.18
CA ALA A 145 -3.08 15.22 2.51
C ALA A 145 -2.82 14.89 1.03
N ARG A 146 -3.67 14.03 0.44
CA ARG A 146 -3.52 13.60 -0.97
C ARG A 146 -3.97 14.65 -1.98
N GLU A 147 -4.53 15.72 -1.50
CA GLU A 147 -5.09 16.84 -2.27
C GLU A 147 -4.05 17.93 -2.55
N LEU A 148 -2.80 17.75 -2.10
CA LEU A 148 -1.70 18.69 -2.35
C LEU A 148 -1.04 18.46 -3.72
N SER A 149 -0.67 19.55 -4.37
CA SER A 149 0.19 19.56 -5.56
C SER A 149 1.68 19.43 -5.16
N ILE A 150 2.52 19.04 -6.10
CA ILE A 150 4.01 19.02 -5.96
C ILE A 150 4.52 20.39 -5.47
N LYS A 151 3.99 21.47 -6.05
CA LYS A 151 4.39 22.84 -5.67
C LYS A 151 4.05 23.17 -4.22
N GLU A 152 2.88 22.77 -3.74
CA GLU A 152 2.48 22.97 -2.34
C GLU A 152 3.34 22.13 -1.38
N ILE A 153 3.75 20.92 -1.77
CA ILE A 153 4.65 20.08 -0.97
C ILE A 153 6.03 20.76 -0.89
N ALA A 154 6.59 21.22 -2.01
CA ALA A 154 7.85 21.95 -2.02
C ALA A 154 7.80 23.26 -1.20
N ASP A 155 6.65 23.97 -1.20
CA ASP A 155 6.46 25.15 -0.35
C ASP A 155 6.41 24.77 1.14
N ILE A 156 5.83 23.65 1.49
CA ILE A 156 5.87 23.10 2.86
C ILE A 156 7.30 22.81 3.26
N ASP A 157 8.05 22.06 2.45
CA ASP A 157 9.46 21.68 2.70
C ASP A 157 10.34 22.92 2.97
N ALA A 158 10.20 23.94 2.15
CA ALA A 158 10.94 25.20 2.30
C ALA A 158 10.67 25.98 3.61
N HIS A 159 9.62 25.61 4.37
CA HIS A 159 9.19 26.35 5.56
C HIS A 159 9.18 25.52 6.85
N ILE A 160 9.55 24.26 6.80
CA ILE A 160 9.61 23.38 7.97
C ILE A 160 11.06 23.20 8.46
N PRO A 161 11.29 22.75 9.70
CA PRO A 161 12.61 22.37 10.18
C PRO A 161 13.19 21.17 9.41
N GLU A 162 14.51 21.14 9.23
CA GLU A 162 15.23 20.08 8.51
C GLU A 162 15.10 18.69 9.14
N ASP A 163 14.78 18.62 10.42
CA ASP A 163 14.58 17.39 11.18
C ASP A 163 13.13 16.88 11.16
N LEU A 164 12.20 17.57 10.47
CA LEU A 164 10.84 17.10 10.27
C LEU A 164 10.67 16.49 8.89
N GLU A 165 10.40 15.20 8.82
CA GLU A 165 10.23 14.48 7.55
C GLU A 165 8.84 14.65 6.92
N ILE A 166 8.82 14.71 5.58
CA ILE A 166 7.60 14.71 4.75
C ILE A 166 7.36 13.32 4.18
N GLU A 167 6.18 12.76 4.45
CA GLU A 167 5.69 11.53 3.83
C GLU A 167 4.50 11.83 2.92
N THR A 168 4.44 11.25 1.73
CA THR A 168 3.29 11.37 0.83
C THR A 168 2.90 10.04 0.19
N PHE A 169 1.61 9.87 -0.11
CA PHE A 169 1.17 8.71 -0.89
C PHE A 169 1.58 8.87 -2.34
N VAL A 170 2.22 7.83 -2.88
CA VAL A 170 2.70 7.82 -4.27
C VAL A 170 2.00 6.76 -5.14
N HIS A 171 1.29 5.81 -4.52
CA HIS A 171 0.66 4.71 -5.24
C HIS A 171 -0.58 4.17 -4.53
N GLY A 172 -1.58 3.74 -5.31
CA GLY A 172 -2.75 2.99 -4.86
C GLY A 172 -4.05 3.79 -4.86
N ALA A 173 -5.04 3.29 -4.15
CA ALA A 173 -6.41 3.80 -4.22
C ALA A 173 -6.55 5.25 -3.73
N MET A 174 -7.21 6.08 -4.53
CA MET A 174 -7.62 7.44 -4.15
C MET A 174 -8.99 7.45 -3.45
N CYS A 175 -9.20 8.43 -2.57
CA CYS A 175 -10.47 8.70 -1.93
C CYS A 175 -11.16 9.89 -2.60
N ILE A 176 -12.50 9.91 -2.61
CA ILE A 176 -13.29 11.03 -3.16
C ILE A 176 -13.25 12.28 -2.28
N SER A 177 -12.98 12.13 -1.01
CA SER A 177 -12.91 13.21 -0.03
C SER A 177 -11.60 13.17 0.73
N TYR A 178 -11.32 14.24 1.47
CA TYR A 178 -10.24 14.21 2.47
C TYR A 178 -10.33 12.97 3.33
N SER A 179 -9.17 12.39 3.61
CA SER A 179 -9.07 11.12 4.34
C SER A 179 -9.78 11.21 5.70
N GLY A 180 -10.63 10.22 6.02
CA GLY A 180 -11.38 10.18 7.28
C GLY A 180 -12.56 11.16 7.40
N ARG A 181 -12.92 11.92 6.37
CA ARG A 181 -13.99 12.95 6.44
C ARG A 181 -15.28 12.57 5.72
N CYS A 182 -15.32 11.42 5.04
CA CYS A 182 -16.47 10.96 4.29
C CYS A 182 -17.48 10.21 5.18
N LEU A 183 -18.74 10.63 5.16
CA LEU A 183 -19.84 9.99 5.88
C LEU A 183 -20.70 9.05 5.05
N LEU A 184 -20.43 8.92 3.73
CA LEU A 184 -21.27 8.11 2.82
C LEU A 184 -21.42 6.65 3.29
N SER A 185 -20.33 6.03 3.75
CA SER A 185 -20.38 4.64 4.22
C SER A 185 -21.25 4.49 5.47
N ASN A 186 -21.14 5.41 6.42
CA ASN A 186 -21.98 5.43 7.60
C ASN A 186 -23.45 5.65 7.21
N TYR A 187 -23.73 6.64 6.37
CA TYR A 187 -25.08 6.97 5.93
C TYR A 187 -25.78 5.79 5.24
N PHE A 188 -25.12 5.13 4.28
CA PHE A 188 -25.74 4.04 3.51
C PHE A 188 -25.76 2.69 4.21
N THR A 189 -24.81 2.42 5.11
CA THR A 189 -24.60 1.06 5.64
C THR A 189 -24.46 0.98 7.16
N GLY A 190 -24.50 2.11 7.87
CA GLY A 190 -24.21 2.18 9.29
C GLY A 190 -22.76 1.84 9.66
N ARG A 191 -21.85 1.73 8.65
CA ARG A 191 -20.46 1.34 8.83
C ARG A 191 -19.56 2.56 8.67
N ASP A 192 -18.89 2.90 9.77
CA ASP A 192 -18.09 4.12 9.84
C ASP A 192 -16.73 3.98 9.14
N ALA A 193 -16.52 4.83 8.15
CA ALA A 193 -15.25 4.90 7.43
C ALA A 193 -14.12 5.43 8.32
N ASN A 194 -14.43 6.26 9.32
CA ASN A 194 -13.48 6.83 10.28
C ASN A 194 -12.99 5.80 11.31
N LEU A 195 -13.72 4.69 11.45
CA LEU A 195 -13.34 3.51 12.22
C LEU A 195 -12.86 2.36 11.33
N GLY A 196 -12.46 2.65 10.10
CA GLY A 196 -11.90 1.67 9.17
C GLY A 196 -12.87 0.70 8.52
N ALA A 197 -14.19 0.93 8.67
CA ALA A 197 -15.23 0.04 8.15
C ALA A 197 -15.85 0.52 6.83
N CYS A 198 -15.14 1.32 6.02
CA CYS A 198 -15.63 1.87 4.75
C CYS A 198 -16.08 0.78 3.78
N THR A 199 -17.31 0.87 3.29
CA THR A 199 -17.91 -0.02 2.29
C THR A 199 -17.71 0.46 0.86
N HIS A 200 -17.00 1.56 0.68
CA HIS A 200 -16.74 2.19 -0.62
C HIS A 200 -18.00 2.56 -1.41
N PRO A 201 -19.02 3.20 -0.81
CA PRO A 201 -20.23 3.55 -1.55
C PRO A 201 -19.96 4.52 -2.68
N CYS A 202 -18.92 5.34 -2.59
CA CYS A 202 -18.48 6.19 -3.70
C CYS A 202 -18.12 5.43 -4.99
N ARG A 203 -18.11 4.10 -4.97
CA ARG A 203 -17.79 3.23 -6.12
C ARG A 203 -18.96 2.38 -6.57
N TRP A 204 -20.16 2.58 -5.95
CA TRP A 204 -21.36 1.90 -6.35
C TRP A 204 -21.99 2.60 -7.57
N LYS A 205 -22.82 1.90 -8.30
CA LYS A 205 -23.63 2.49 -9.37
C LYS A 205 -24.82 3.20 -8.75
N TYR A 206 -25.04 4.44 -9.15
CA TYR A 206 -26.14 5.26 -8.71
C TYR A 206 -26.98 5.72 -9.90
N TYR A 207 -28.26 5.96 -9.62
CA TYR A 207 -29.17 6.64 -10.50
C TYR A 207 -29.80 7.79 -9.73
N ILE A 208 -29.93 8.93 -10.36
CA ILE A 208 -30.69 10.06 -9.80
C ILE A 208 -32.11 9.97 -10.33
N MET A 209 -33.09 10.17 -9.48
CA MET A 209 -34.50 10.32 -9.83
C MET A 209 -34.95 11.70 -9.36
N GLU A 210 -35.57 12.46 -10.27
CA GLU A 210 -36.20 13.72 -9.91
C GLU A 210 -37.58 13.45 -9.30
N GLU A 211 -37.94 14.16 -8.22
CA GLU A 211 -39.20 13.96 -7.49
C GLU A 211 -40.45 14.13 -8.38
N ASN A 212 -40.37 15.06 -9.34
CA ASN A 212 -41.47 15.32 -10.29
C ASN A 212 -41.47 14.36 -11.49
N ARG A 213 -40.54 13.40 -11.58
CA ARG A 213 -40.44 12.39 -12.65
C ARG A 213 -40.26 11.00 -12.04
N PRO A 214 -41.23 10.51 -11.26
CA PRO A 214 -41.11 9.22 -10.61
C PRO A 214 -41.05 8.10 -11.66
N GLY A 215 -40.01 7.22 -11.51
CA GLY A 215 -39.80 6.10 -12.44
C GLY A 215 -38.81 6.39 -13.58
N GLU A 216 -38.37 7.62 -13.78
CA GLU A 216 -37.26 7.95 -14.68
C GLU A 216 -35.94 7.88 -13.88
N TYR A 217 -35.16 6.84 -14.11
CA TYR A 217 -33.83 6.67 -13.48
C TYR A 217 -32.77 7.27 -14.41
N LEU A 218 -32.20 8.39 -13.99
CA LEU A 218 -31.08 9.02 -14.70
C LEU A 218 -29.79 8.39 -14.17
N PRO A 219 -29.02 7.68 -15.02
CA PRO A 219 -27.71 7.17 -14.60
C PRO A 219 -26.82 8.37 -14.25
N VAL A 220 -26.13 8.24 -13.12
CA VAL A 220 -25.12 9.23 -12.75
C VAL A 220 -23.84 8.85 -13.50
N GLU A 221 -23.73 9.36 -14.70
CA GLU A 221 -22.54 9.21 -15.56
C GLU A 221 -22.08 10.61 -15.98
N GLU A 222 -20.79 10.84 -16.15
CA GLU A 222 -20.27 12.08 -16.72
C GLU A 222 -19.88 11.87 -18.18
N ASN A 223 -20.39 12.72 -19.02
CA ASN A 223 -19.89 12.95 -20.35
C ASN A 223 -19.67 14.47 -20.50
N GLU A 224 -19.36 14.98 -21.65
CA GLU A 224 -19.11 16.41 -21.92
C GLU A 224 -20.18 17.39 -21.37
N ARG A 225 -21.21 16.91 -20.69
CA ARG A 225 -22.40 17.66 -20.22
C ARG A 225 -22.73 17.52 -18.74
N GLY A 226 -22.02 16.72 -17.92
CA GLY A 226 -22.42 16.57 -16.51
C GLY A 226 -21.67 15.51 -15.69
N THR A 227 -21.88 15.54 -14.41
CA THR A 227 -21.04 15.01 -13.35
C THR A 227 -21.31 13.56 -13.02
N TYR A 228 -20.22 12.75 -12.99
CA TYR A 228 -20.17 11.42 -12.36
C TYR A 228 -19.79 11.54 -10.92
N ILE A 229 -20.39 10.70 -10.11
CA ILE A 229 -20.00 10.58 -8.75
C ILE A 229 -19.17 9.28 -8.65
N PHE A 230 -17.76 9.38 -8.51
CA PHE A 230 -17.05 8.56 -7.57
C PHE A 230 -16.28 7.31 -8.00
N ASN A 231 -15.76 7.12 -9.16
CA ASN A 231 -14.85 6.00 -9.40
C ASN A 231 -13.43 6.47 -9.77
N SER A 232 -12.69 6.98 -8.80
CA SER A 232 -11.33 7.48 -9.01
C SER A 232 -10.40 6.39 -9.53
N LYS A 233 -9.56 6.72 -10.51
CA LYS A 233 -8.37 5.96 -10.90
C LYS A 233 -7.43 5.78 -9.70
N ASP A 234 -6.55 4.81 -9.76
CA ASP A 234 -5.53 4.62 -8.74
C ASP A 234 -4.36 5.60 -8.95
N LEU A 235 -3.82 6.15 -7.87
CA LEU A 235 -2.63 6.99 -7.91
C LEU A 235 -1.43 6.16 -8.38
N CYS A 236 -0.60 6.73 -9.25
CA CYS A 236 0.70 6.18 -9.62
C CYS A 236 1.67 7.30 -10.00
N MET A 237 2.72 7.44 -9.20
CA MET A 237 3.75 8.46 -9.37
C MET A 237 5.10 7.89 -9.81
N ILE A 238 5.11 6.66 -10.36
CA ILE A 238 6.34 5.95 -10.73
C ILE A 238 7.17 6.68 -11.80
N GLU A 239 6.52 7.50 -12.62
CA GLU A 239 7.17 8.31 -13.67
C GLU A 239 7.67 9.67 -13.16
N HIS A 240 7.39 9.99 -11.88
CA HIS A 240 7.60 11.31 -11.29
C HIS A 240 8.44 11.24 -10.01
N ILE A 241 9.38 10.28 -9.95
CA ILE A 241 10.33 10.15 -8.83
C ILE A 241 11.17 11.44 -8.67
N PRO A 242 11.72 12.03 -9.76
CA PRO A 242 12.50 13.26 -9.66
C PRO A 242 11.73 14.40 -9.01
N GLU A 243 10.51 14.66 -9.46
CA GLU A 243 9.68 15.76 -8.97
C GLU A 243 9.31 15.59 -7.49
N LEU A 244 9.09 14.37 -7.02
CA LEU A 244 8.83 14.07 -5.61
C LEU A 244 10.08 14.30 -4.75
N VAL A 245 11.25 13.88 -5.22
CA VAL A 245 12.55 14.09 -4.55
C VAL A 245 12.89 15.59 -4.50
N GLU A 246 12.71 16.31 -5.59
CA GLU A 246 12.94 17.75 -5.67
C GLU A 246 11.98 18.56 -4.78
N ALA A 247 10.78 18.04 -4.53
CA ALA A 247 9.81 18.64 -3.61
C ALA A 247 10.09 18.34 -2.12
N GLY A 248 11.18 17.65 -1.78
CA GLY A 248 11.58 17.37 -0.40
C GLY A 248 10.82 16.21 0.25
N VAL A 249 10.27 15.27 -0.51
CA VAL A 249 9.57 14.10 0.06
C VAL A 249 10.57 13.06 0.56
N ASP A 250 10.55 12.78 1.87
CA ASP A 250 11.45 11.82 2.54
C ASP A 250 10.93 10.37 2.48
N SER A 251 9.61 10.17 2.42
CA SER A 251 9.02 8.83 2.44
C SER A 251 7.89 8.68 1.41
N PHE A 252 8.02 7.67 0.55
CA PHE A 252 7.10 7.30 -0.52
C PHE A 252 6.16 6.21 -0.03
N LYS A 253 4.95 6.60 0.36
CA LYS A 253 3.96 5.69 0.93
C LYS A 253 3.09 5.03 -0.12
N ILE A 254 3.03 3.71 -0.07
CA ILE A 254 2.17 2.88 -0.92
C ILE A 254 0.86 2.60 -0.17
N GLU A 255 -0.31 2.92 -0.76
CA GLU A 255 -1.61 2.50 -0.25
C GLU A 255 -1.93 1.06 -0.66
N GLY A 256 -2.45 0.26 0.26
CA GLY A 256 -2.82 -1.10 -0.09
C GLY A 256 -2.86 -2.11 1.06
N ARG A 257 -3.22 -1.72 2.28
CA ARG A 257 -3.31 -2.64 3.44
C ARG A 257 -4.24 -3.84 3.23
N MET A 258 -5.18 -3.77 2.29
CA MET A 258 -6.09 -4.87 1.94
C MET A 258 -5.63 -5.65 0.70
N LYS A 259 -4.46 -5.34 0.17
CA LYS A 259 -3.95 -5.94 -1.06
C LYS A 259 -3.18 -7.24 -0.78
N THR A 260 -3.02 -8.05 -1.83
CA THR A 260 -2.30 -9.34 -1.79
C THR A 260 -0.78 -9.15 -1.68
N ALA A 261 -0.07 -10.22 -1.29
CA ALA A 261 1.40 -10.25 -1.31
C ALA A 261 1.96 -9.94 -2.71
N LEU A 262 1.34 -10.41 -3.79
CA LEU A 262 1.74 -10.05 -5.16
C LEU A 262 1.72 -8.54 -5.39
N TYR A 263 0.66 -7.84 -5.00
CA TYR A 263 0.57 -6.39 -5.15
C TYR A 263 1.69 -5.67 -4.39
N VAL A 264 1.88 -6.03 -3.13
CA VAL A 264 2.89 -5.39 -2.28
C VAL A 264 4.30 -5.65 -2.82
N ALA A 265 4.60 -6.88 -3.23
CA ALA A 265 5.87 -7.24 -3.84
C ALA A 265 6.16 -6.46 -5.12
N VAL A 266 5.19 -6.43 -6.06
CA VAL A 266 5.34 -5.72 -7.34
C VAL A 266 5.58 -4.24 -7.12
N VAL A 267 4.72 -3.58 -6.32
CA VAL A 267 4.78 -2.13 -6.16
C VAL A 267 6.02 -1.72 -5.36
N ALA A 268 6.31 -2.38 -4.21
CA ALA A 268 7.47 -2.05 -3.39
C ALA A 268 8.79 -2.24 -4.17
N ARG A 269 8.97 -3.39 -4.85
CA ARG A 269 10.17 -3.63 -5.67
C ARG A 269 10.32 -2.58 -6.77
N THR A 270 9.24 -2.27 -7.48
CA THR A 270 9.32 -1.36 -8.63
C THR A 270 9.65 0.06 -8.19
N TYR A 271 9.03 0.56 -7.10
CA TYR A 271 9.38 1.87 -6.56
C TYR A 271 10.80 1.90 -6.00
N ARG A 272 11.22 0.86 -5.29
CA ARG A 272 12.61 0.77 -4.80
C ARG A 272 13.61 0.81 -5.94
N GLN A 273 13.38 0.02 -6.98
CA GLN A 273 14.24 0.00 -8.16
C GLN A 273 14.26 1.35 -8.88
N ALA A 274 13.11 1.99 -9.06
CA ALA A 274 13.01 3.31 -9.70
C ALA A 274 13.77 4.38 -8.93
N VAL A 275 13.65 4.39 -7.60
CA VAL A 275 14.41 5.30 -6.73
C VAL A 275 15.91 4.99 -6.79
N ASP A 276 16.30 3.71 -6.75
CA ASP A 276 17.70 3.31 -6.83
C ASP A 276 18.31 3.73 -8.15
N ASP A 277 17.64 3.45 -9.27
CA ASP A 277 18.09 3.82 -10.61
C ASP A 277 18.21 5.34 -10.77
N TYR A 278 17.26 6.13 -10.21
CA TYR A 278 17.33 7.60 -10.24
C TYR A 278 18.55 8.16 -9.50
N PHE A 279 18.86 7.60 -8.32
CA PHE A 279 20.00 8.04 -7.51
C PHE A 279 21.34 7.51 -8.04
N GLU A 280 21.35 6.40 -8.78
CA GLU A 280 22.52 5.90 -9.47
C GLU A 280 22.80 6.72 -10.75
N ASP A 281 21.80 6.86 -11.61
CA ASP A 281 21.85 7.61 -12.88
C ASP A 281 20.44 8.04 -13.32
N PRO A 282 20.10 9.34 -13.32
CA PRO A 282 18.81 9.83 -13.79
C PRO A 282 18.43 9.39 -15.21
N GLU A 283 19.40 9.20 -16.10
CA GLU A 283 19.13 8.72 -17.46
C GLU A 283 18.78 7.21 -17.49
N LYS A 284 19.36 6.42 -16.58
CA LYS A 284 18.98 5.01 -16.36
C LYS A 284 17.52 4.92 -15.91
N TYR A 285 17.12 5.74 -14.94
CA TYR A 285 15.72 5.83 -14.49
C TYR A 285 14.78 6.15 -15.67
N LYS A 286 15.07 7.21 -16.44
CA LYS A 286 14.25 7.60 -17.59
C LYS A 286 14.11 6.49 -18.62
N LYS A 287 15.19 5.80 -18.93
CA LYS A 287 15.22 4.68 -19.87
C LYS A 287 14.34 3.53 -19.38
N ASN A 288 14.28 3.31 -18.08
CA ASN A 288 13.58 2.18 -17.46
C ASN A 288 12.08 2.49 -17.13
N ILE A 289 11.58 3.69 -17.35
CA ILE A 289 10.16 4.04 -17.11
C ILE A 289 9.18 3.03 -17.75
N PRO A 290 9.33 2.63 -19.04
CA PRO A 290 8.42 1.64 -19.64
C PRO A 290 8.45 0.28 -18.93
N TYR A 291 9.59 -0.14 -18.38
CA TYR A 291 9.72 -1.35 -17.59
C TYR A 291 8.95 -1.23 -16.25
N TYR A 292 9.10 -0.11 -15.54
CA TYR A 292 8.38 0.11 -14.29
C TYR A 292 6.86 0.10 -14.48
N GLN A 293 6.38 0.77 -15.53
CA GLN A 293 4.97 0.77 -15.91
C GLN A 293 4.45 -0.64 -16.20
N ALA A 294 5.21 -1.42 -16.99
CA ALA A 294 4.87 -2.80 -17.33
C ALA A 294 4.86 -3.72 -16.09
N GLU A 295 5.79 -3.54 -15.13
CA GLU A 295 5.79 -4.32 -13.90
C GLU A 295 4.61 -3.96 -13.00
N ILE A 296 4.32 -2.68 -12.77
CA ILE A 296 3.17 -2.24 -11.96
C ILE A 296 1.85 -2.74 -12.54
N ALA A 297 1.71 -2.80 -13.87
CA ALA A 297 0.53 -3.34 -14.54
C ALA A 297 0.32 -4.85 -14.31
N LYS A 298 1.30 -5.58 -13.79
CA LYS A 298 1.17 -7.02 -13.45
C LYS A 298 0.46 -7.30 -12.12
N CYS A 299 0.10 -6.28 -11.33
CA CYS A 299 -0.79 -6.46 -10.18
C CYS A 299 -2.23 -6.02 -10.50
N THR A 300 -3.16 -6.26 -9.57
CA THR A 300 -4.53 -5.78 -9.75
C THR A 300 -4.62 -4.29 -9.46
N TYR A 301 -4.98 -3.50 -10.46
CA TYR A 301 -5.07 -2.04 -10.38
C TYR A 301 -6.32 -1.52 -11.12
N ARG A 302 -6.67 -0.27 -10.86
CA ARG A 302 -7.55 0.55 -11.72
C ARG A 302 -6.67 1.45 -12.57
N GLN A 303 -7.15 1.93 -13.71
CA GLN A 303 -6.42 2.90 -14.51
C GLN A 303 -5.70 3.93 -13.64
N PHE A 304 -4.52 4.40 -14.07
CA PHE A 304 -3.69 5.27 -13.25
C PHE A 304 -3.92 6.76 -13.50
N THR A 305 -3.65 7.54 -12.45
CA THR A 305 -3.68 9.01 -12.45
C THR A 305 -2.57 9.53 -11.53
N THR A 306 -2.15 10.76 -11.77
CA THR A 306 -1.26 11.51 -10.86
C THR A 306 -2.03 12.24 -9.74
N GLY A 307 -3.35 12.03 -9.63
CA GLY A 307 -4.17 12.67 -8.60
C GLY A 307 -4.14 14.19 -8.68
N PHE A 308 -3.80 14.83 -7.57
CA PHE A 308 -3.71 16.30 -7.45
C PHE A 308 -2.29 16.84 -7.69
N PHE A 309 -1.27 16.01 -7.87
CA PHE A 309 0.11 16.44 -7.90
C PHE A 309 0.42 17.51 -8.97
N PHE A 310 -0.21 17.43 -10.14
CA PHE A 310 0.00 18.35 -11.25
C PHE A 310 -1.20 19.26 -11.55
N GLY A 311 -2.18 19.31 -10.65
CA GLY A 311 -3.34 20.16 -10.79
C GLY A 311 -4.62 19.52 -10.25
N LYS A 312 -5.73 20.25 -10.39
CA LYS A 312 -7.03 19.73 -9.95
C LYS A 312 -7.44 18.54 -10.81
N PRO A 313 -7.89 17.43 -10.17
CA PRO A 313 -8.48 16.30 -10.91
C PRO A 313 -9.65 16.74 -11.79
N THR A 314 -9.67 16.23 -13.02
CA THR A 314 -10.74 16.43 -13.97
C THR A 314 -11.52 15.13 -14.18
N HIS A 315 -12.48 15.12 -15.12
CA HIS A 315 -13.16 13.89 -15.54
C HIS A 315 -12.17 12.79 -15.97
N GLU A 316 -11.01 13.13 -16.51
CA GLU A 316 -9.97 12.16 -16.91
C GLU A 316 -9.38 11.35 -15.75
N THR A 317 -9.54 11.80 -14.51
CA THR A 317 -9.06 11.08 -13.31
C THR A 317 -10.06 10.07 -12.78
N GLN A 318 -11.20 9.90 -13.43
CA GLN A 318 -12.27 8.98 -13.06
C GLN A 318 -12.40 7.84 -14.08
N ILE A 319 -13.04 6.73 -13.68
CA ILE A 319 -13.30 5.57 -14.54
C ILE A 319 -14.80 5.52 -14.83
N TYR A 320 -15.15 5.51 -16.11
CA TYR A 320 -16.55 5.56 -16.58
C TYR A 320 -16.99 4.30 -17.28
N ASP A 321 -16.07 3.39 -17.60
CA ASP A 321 -16.38 2.10 -18.20
C ASP A 321 -16.70 1.01 -17.17
N ASN A 322 -17.18 -0.14 -17.65
CA ASN A 322 -17.58 -1.26 -16.80
C ASN A 322 -16.38 -2.08 -16.27
N ASN A 323 -15.15 -1.85 -16.75
CA ASN A 323 -13.94 -2.56 -16.37
C ASN A 323 -13.15 -1.80 -15.30
N THR A 324 -13.63 -1.87 -14.06
CA THR A 324 -13.04 -1.13 -12.94
C THR A 324 -11.66 -1.65 -12.55
N TYR A 325 -11.39 -2.96 -12.69
CA TYR A 325 -10.12 -3.57 -12.31
C TYR A 325 -9.46 -4.27 -13.50
N GLN A 326 -8.17 -4.00 -13.66
CA GLN A 326 -7.30 -4.67 -14.62
C GLN A 326 -6.35 -5.61 -13.88
N LYS A 327 -5.98 -6.71 -14.54
CA LYS A 327 -5.02 -7.69 -14.03
C LYS A 327 -4.06 -8.04 -15.15
N GLY A 328 -2.79 -7.76 -14.97
CA GLY A 328 -1.74 -8.16 -15.92
C GLY A 328 -1.11 -9.52 -15.59
N ALA A 329 -1.33 -10.05 -14.38
CA ALA A 329 -0.86 -11.36 -13.98
C ALA A 329 -1.75 -12.00 -12.91
N VAL A 330 -1.71 -13.33 -12.83
CA VAL A 330 -2.43 -14.14 -11.84
C VAL A 330 -1.46 -14.55 -10.74
N TYR A 331 -1.79 -14.28 -9.48
CA TYR A 331 -0.98 -14.69 -8.33
C TYR A 331 -1.12 -16.21 -8.11
N LEU A 332 -0.06 -16.98 -8.34
CA LEU A 332 -0.06 -18.44 -8.19
C LEU A 332 0.34 -18.90 -6.80
N GLY A 333 1.26 -18.20 -6.15
CA GLY A 333 1.73 -18.49 -4.80
C GLY A 333 3.08 -17.86 -4.51
N GLN A 334 3.53 -18.01 -3.26
CA GLN A 334 4.88 -17.64 -2.83
C GLN A 334 5.65 -18.87 -2.43
N VAL A 335 6.88 -18.99 -2.87
CA VAL A 335 7.79 -20.09 -2.52
C VAL A 335 8.07 -20.07 -1.02
N LYS A 336 7.76 -21.15 -0.33
CA LYS A 336 8.05 -21.30 1.10
C LYS A 336 9.45 -21.86 1.33
N GLU A 337 9.78 -22.90 0.58
CA GLU A 337 11.08 -23.56 0.62
C GLU A 337 11.40 -24.22 -0.72
N VAL A 338 12.64 -24.54 -0.94
CA VAL A 338 13.11 -25.41 -2.01
C VAL A 338 13.81 -26.59 -1.34
N THR A 339 13.32 -27.80 -1.60
CA THR A 339 13.89 -29.03 -1.02
C THR A 339 15.25 -29.37 -1.63
N GLU A 340 16.01 -30.26 -0.97
CA GLU A 340 17.31 -30.75 -1.48
C GLU A 340 17.17 -31.43 -2.86
N ASP A 341 16.03 -32.10 -3.11
CA ASP A 341 15.69 -32.72 -4.40
C ASP A 341 15.20 -31.73 -5.46
N GLY A 342 15.20 -30.42 -5.15
CA GLY A 342 14.81 -29.34 -6.06
C GLY A 342 13.31 -29.16 -6.26
N TYR A 343 12.47 -29.64 -5.34
CA TYR A 343 11.06 -29.30 -5.35
C TYR A 343 10.81 -27.95 -4.72
N VAL A 344 10.02 -27.13 -5.39
CA VAL A 344 9.51 -25.83 -4.92
C VAL A 344 8.23 -26.08 -4.14
N VAL A 345 8.22 -25.78 -2.85
CA VAL A 345 7.06 -25.96 -1.95
C VAL A 345 6.34 -24.63 -1.76
N PHE A 346 5.02 -24.63 -1.94
CA PHE A 346 4.18 -23.45 -1.79
C PHE A 346 2.74 -23.81 -1.45
N TYR A 347 1.95 -22.81 -1.03
CA TYR A 347 0.50 -22.90 -0.93
C TYR A 347 -0.15 -22.23 -2.12
N GLN A 348 -0.92 -23.01 -2.88
CA GLN A 348 -1.56 -22.57 -4.11
C GLN A 348 -2.58 -21.44 -3.85
N LYS A 349 -2.59 -20.43 -4.71
CA LYS A 349 -3.53 -19.29 -4.68
C LYS A 349 -4.50 -19.29 -5.86
N ASN A 350 -4.04 -19.70 -7.03
CA ASN A 350 -4.85 -19.85 -8.24
C ASN A 350 -4.39 -21.07 -9.03
N LYS A 351 -5.32 -21.63 -9.80
CA LYS A 351 -5.13 -22.88 -10.55
C LYS A 351 -4.12 -22.72 -11.70
N PHE A 352 -3.22 -23.68 -11.82
CA PHE A 352 -2.35 -23.89 -12.99
C PHE A 352 -2.01 -25.39 -13.14
N ARG A 353 -1.26 -25.76 -14.16
CA ARG A 353 -1.04 -27.15 -14.56
C ARG A 353 0.41 -27.46 -14.85
N VAL A 354 0.74 -28.74 -14.85
CA VAL A 354 1.98 -29.25 -15.47
C VAL A 354 2.00 -28.87 -16.96
N GLY A 355 3.14 -28.37 -17.43
CA GLY A 355 3.31 -27.85 -18.79
C GLY A 355 3.02 -26.36 -18.95
N ASP A 356 2.40 -25.71 -17.94
CA ASP A 356 2.22 -24.25 -18.00
C ASP A 356 3.57 -23.54 -17.85
N THR A 357 3.65 -22.38 -18.50
CA THR A 357 4.77 -21.45 -18.35
C THR A 357 4.38 -20.37 -17.36
N ILE A 358 5.19 -20.18 -16.32
CA ILE A 358 4.97 -19.23 -15.24
C ILE A 358 6.17 -18.30 -15.09
N GLU A 359 5.96 -17.13 -14.48
CA GLU A 359 7.04 -16.20 -14.19
C GLU A 359 7.39 -16.25 -12.70
N ILE A 360 8.66 -16.39 -12.40
CA ILE A 360 9.24 -16.25 -11.07
C ILE A 360 9.72 -14.82 -10.91
N MET A 361 9.09 -14.10 -9.99
CA MET A 361 9.46 -12.73 -9.67
C MET A 361 10.69 -12.72 -8.78
N LYS A 362 11.83 -12.32 -9.32
CA LYS A 362 13.09 -12.26 -8.60
C LYS A 362 13.15 -11.06 -7.65
N LYS A 363 13.89 -11.22 -6.56
CA LYS A 363 14.15 -10.11 -5.62
C LYS A 363 14.85 -8.95 -6.33
N ASN A 364 15.90 -9.25 -7.09
CA ASN A 364 16.73 -8.32 -7.85
C ASN A 364 16.88 -8.82 -9.29
N GLY A 365 17.05 -7.91 -10.24
CA GLY A 365 17.28 -8.23 -11.64
C GLY A 365 15.99 -8.62 -12.41
N GLU A 366 16.20 -9.30 -13.52
CA GLU A 366 15.12 -9.72 -14.40
C GLU A 366 14.35 -10.92 -13.85
N ASN A 367 13.04 -10.93 -14.05
CA ASN A 367 12.21 -12.07 -13.71
C ASN A 367 12.57 -13.27 -14.60
N GLN A 368 12.34 -14.47 -14.09
CA GLN A 368 12.63 -15.71 -14.81
C GLN A 368 11.33 -16.38 -15.22
N THR A 369 11.22 -16.67 -16.52
CA THR A 369 10.15 -17.52 -17.04
C THR A 369 10.61 -18.98 -16.94
N VAL A 370 9.73 -19.84 -16.38
CA VAL A 370 10.00 -21.27 -16.18
C VAL A 370 8.79 -22.11 -16.59
N SER A 371 9.06 -23.36 -16.99
CA SER A 371 8.03 -24.34 -17.29
C SER A 371 7.80 -25.25 -16.06
N VAL A 372 6.56 -25.58 -15.78
CA VAL A 372 6.18 -26.52 -14.71
C VAL A 372 6.34 -27.95 -15.23
N LEU A 373 7.34 -28.66 -14.69
CA LEU A 373 7.72 -29.99 -15.19
C LEU A 373 6.94 -31.11 -14.49
N GLN A 374 6.64 -30.95 -13.20
CA GLN A 374 5.96 -31.93 -12.37
C GLN A 374 5.31 -31.27 -11.16
N MET A 375 4.19 -31.83 -10.69
CA MET A 375 3.56 -31.45 -9.42
C MET A 375 3.29 -32.68 -8.56
N LEU A 376 3.36 -32.50 -7.24
CA LEU A 376 2.90 -33.46 -6.22
C LEU A 376 1.92 -32.72 -5.30
N ASN A 377 0.86 -33.42 -4.90
CA ASN A 377 -0.10 -32.96 -3.89
C ASN A 377 0.48 -33.11 -2.47
N GLU A 378 -0.31 -32.77 -1.45
CA GLU A 378 0.09 -32.81 -0.04
C GLU A 378 0.49 -34.26 0.42
N ASP A 379 -0.09 -35.29 -0.17
CA ASP A 379 0.20 -36.70 0.11
C ASP A 379 1.44 -37.20 -0.64
N GLY A 380 2.09 -36.38 -1.45
CA GLY A 380 3.25 -36.74 -2.27
C GLY A 380 2.90 -37.47 -3.57
N GLU A 381 1.63 -37.51 -3.95
CA GLU A 381 1.17 -38.16 -5.17
C GLU A 381 1.26 -37.21 -6.36
N LYS A 382 1.57 -37.76 -7.53
CA LYS A 382 1.62 -36.98 -8.78
C LYS A 382 0.25 -36.43 -9.15
N THR A 383 0.21 -35.14 -9.47
CA THR A 383 -0.98 -34.46 -9.97
C THR A 383 -0.66 -33.61 -11.20
N ASP A 384 -1.60 -33.47 -12.13
CA ASP A 384 -1.43 -32.69 -13.34
C ASP A 384 -1.85 -31.21 -13.13
N SER A 385 -2.49 -30.89 -12.01
CA SER A 385 -2.94 -29.52 -11.71
C SER A 385 -3.17 -29.32 -10.21
N CYS A 386 -3.19 -28.06 -9.77
CA CYS A 386 -3.52 -27.63 -8.42
C CYS A 386 -4.85 -26.85 -8.40
N PRO A 387 -6.02 -27.51 -8.27
CA PRO A 387 -7.33 -26.86 -8.46
C PRO A 387 -7.83 -26.08 -7.23
N HIS A 388 -7.35 -26.38 -6.02
CA HIS A 388 -7.94 -25.88 -4.77
C HIS A 388 -7.06 -24.84 -4.08
N PRO A 389 -7.56 -23.59 -3.85
CA PRO A 389 -6.81 -22.57 -3.14
C PRO A 389 -6.43 -23.01 -1.71
N GLY A 390 -5.16 -22.77 -1.34
CA GLY A 390 -4.62 -23.13 -0.03
C GLY A 390 -4.02 -24.53 0.05
N GLU A 391 -4.12 -25.34 -0.98
CA GLU A 391 -3.49 -26.66 -1.08
C GLU A 391 -1.97 -26.53 -1.08
N LYS A 392 -1.28 -27.38 -0.30
CA LYS A 392 0.18 -27.48 -0.31
C LYS A 392 0.62 -28.26 -1.53
N ILE A 393 1.44 -27.67 -2.35
CA ILE A 393 1.96 -28.26 -3.59
C ILE A 393 3.49 -28.26 -3.55
N CYS A 394 4.06 -29.37 -4.06
CA CYS A 394 5.48 -29.47 -4.38
C CYS A 394 5.61 -29.57 -5.90
N MET A 395 6.35 -28.68 -6.54
CA MET A 395 6.56 -28.72 -7.99
C MET A 395 8.02 -28.67 -8.39
N LYS A 396 8.34 -29.23 -9.57
CA LYS A 396 9.61 -29.02 -10.26
C LYS A 396 9.44 -28.09 -11.44
N VAL A 397 10.41 -27.24 -11.65
CA VAL A 397 10.51 -26.31 -12.79
C VAL A 397 11.87 -26.42 -13.45
N ASP A 398 12.01 -25.91 -14.69
CA ASP A 398 13.25 -25.87 -15.47
C ASP A 398 14.15 -24.67 -15.16
N GLY A 399 14.00 -24.06 -13.99
CA GLY A 399 14.74 -22.87 -13.59
C GLY A 399 15.16 -22.87 -12.13
N VAL A 400 15.95 -21.86 -11.75
CA VAL A 400 16.39 -21.64 -10.36
C VAL A 400 15.36 -20.82 -9.62
N VAL A 401 14.87 -21.36 -8.49
CA VAL A 401 13.87 -20.71 -7.64
C VAL A 401 14.38 -20.66 -6.21
N CYS A 402 14.11 -19.56 -5.50
CA CYS A 402 14.51 -19.36 -4.11
C CYS A 402 13.29 -19.16 -3.21
N ALA A 403 13.43 -19.50 -1.92
CA ALA A 403 12.42 -19.20 -0.92
C ALA A 403 12.12 -17.70 -0.85
N GLY A 404 10.86 -17.33 -0.67
CA GLY A 404 10.38 -15.95 -0.66
C GLY A 404 9.99 -15.39 -2.02
N GLU A 405 10.40 -16.02 -3.13
CA GLU A 405 10.03 -15.57 -4.48
C GLU A 405 8.53 -15.79 -4.78
N ILE A 406 7.95 -14.85 -5.52
CA ILE A 406 6.54 -14.93 -5.95
C ILE A 406 6.47 -15.57 -7.33
N MET A 407 5.48 -16.44 -7.48
CA MET A 407 5.11 -17.09 -8.72
C MET A 407 3.84 -16.45 -9.28
N ARG A 408 3.85 -16.09 -10.55
CA ARG A 408 2.70 -15.52 -11.23
C ARG A 408 2.51 -16.08 -12.65
N GLY A 409 1.26 -16.30 -13.03
CA GLY A 409 0.86 -16.57 -14.39
C GLY A 409 0.69 -15.27 -15.15
N ILE A 410 1.16 -15.20 -16.38
CA ILE A 410 0.93 -14.05 -17.27
C ILE A 410 -0.38 -14.34 -18.01
N GLU A 411 -1.37 -13.43 -17.92
CA GLU A 411 -2.57 -13.53 -18.76
C GLU A 411 -2.15 -13.34 -20.23
N ARG A 412 -2.55 -14.32 -21.07
CA ARG A 412 -2.28 -14.32 -22.51
C ARG A 412 -3.29 -13.48 -23.25
#